data_ce1cb54a327590949004c22823d10de7
#
_entry.id   ce1cb54a327590949004c22823d10de7
#
_cell.length_a   1.000
_cell.length_b   1.000
_cell.length_c   1.000
_cell.angle_alpha   90.00
_cell.angle_beta   90.00
_cell.angle_gamma   90.00
#
_symmetry.space_group_name_H-M   'P 1'
#
loop_
_entity.id
_entity.type
_entity.pdbx_description
1 polymer ?
#
loop_
_entity_poly.entity_id
_entity_poly.type
_entity_poly.pdbx_seq_one_letter_code
_entity_poly.pdbx_strand_id
1 'polypeptide(L)'
;SGMPEGVQRLSLAHRGNEYRIVSTDGTTATVARLVNGAVDESWPGFTARTMIDYEATGLNDTLSWLGPFLVCPENETVDMFEVNFSFPNGICGFDSKGKKRLRHVEWEIQYRVYGSGSGWVSHQGEYALKNVNGLGFTERITLSSPGLVEVRCRRRNEQGSNNARDSMYWQALRGRLLTRPSSYPGVSLMAVTVETGGKLAAQSDRRVNVVATRAYDSGTARTISGALLHVGNSLGLEMDVDTINALESAYWTPRGENFDFATGDSISALEMLQKIANAGKSRFLLSDGLATVNREGIKPWTGVITPHEMVEELQSGFTVPSDDDFDGVDVTYINGTTWAEETVKCRTPDNPTPVKIENYKLDGVLNQDHAYQIGMRRLMKYLQQRVTFQTTTELDALCYNTGDRIVLTDDIPGNNTISCLVEAMTTAGGVTTFTVTEPLDWSFEN
;
A
#
# COMPACT_ATOMS: atom_id res chain seq x y z
N SER A 1 17.86 -10.45 -16.13
CA SER A 1 17.12 -10.01 -17.33
C SER A 1 17.60 -8.62 -17.68
N GLY A 2 18.24 -8.49 -18.85
CA GLY A 2 18.81 -7.22 -19.30
C GLY A 2 17.73 -6.15 -19.45
N MET A 3 18.07 -4.92 -19.04
CA MET A 3 17.23 -3.77 -19.34
C MET A 3 17.19 -3.54 -20.84
N PRO A 4 16.04 -3.15 -21.42
CA PRO A 4 15.96 -2.83 -22.85
C PRO A 4 16.93 -1.67 -23.19
N GLU A 5 17.62 -1.80 -24.32
CA GLU A 5 18.37 -0.69 -24.91
C GLU A 5 17.44 0.52 -25.10
N GLY A 6 17.72 1.62 -24.45
CA GLY A 6 16.95 2.86 -24.57
C GLY A 6 16.44 3.47 -23.25
N VAL A 7 16.45 2.76 -22.13
CA VAL A 7 16.10 3.35 -20.83
C VAL A 7 17.28 4.11 -20.23
N GLN A 8 17.47 5.37 -20.63
CA GLN A 8 18.60 6.19 -20.19
C GLN A 8 18.48 6.84 -18.82
N ARG A 9 17.39 6.65 -18.08
CA ARG A 9 17.19 7.30 -16.76
C ARG A 9 16.36 6.43 -15.82
N LEU A 10 17.01 5.54 -15.09
CA LEU A 10 16.46 5.08 -13.80
C LEU A 10 17.10 5.96 -12.73
N SER A 11 16.32 6.79 -12.07
CA SER A 11 16.73 7.45 -10.83
C SER A 11 16.42 6.53 -9.66
N LEU A 12 17.41 6.27 -8.83
CA LEU A 12 17.24 5.57 -7.56
C LEU A 12 17.25 6.62 -6.46
N ALA A 13 16.23 6.66 -5.62
CA ALA A 13 16.26 7.45 -4.39
C ALA A 13 16.70 6.55 -3.23
N HIS A 14 17.75 6.92 -2.53
CA HIS A 14 18.20 6.24 -1.32
C HIS A 14 18.60 7.27 -0.26
N ARG A 15 17.98 7.21 0.92
CA ARG A 15 18.22 8.14 2.05
C ARG A 15 18.14 9.63 1.66
N GLY A 16 17.17 9.97 0.83
CA GLY A 16 16.95 11.36 0.38
C GLY A 16 17.92 11.86 -0.68
N ASN A 17 18.82 11.01 -1.19
CA ASN A 17 19.70 11.34 -2.30
C ASN A 17 19.22 10.66 -3.57
N GLU A 18 19.36 11.34 -4.70
CA GLU A 18 19.06 10.81 -6.02
C GLU A 18 20.33 10.27 -6.68
N TYR A 19 20.21 9.17 -7.41
CA TYR A 19 21.31 8.52 -8.12
C TYR A 19 20.90 8.18 -9.56
N ARG A 20 21.83 8.37 -10.47
CA ARG A 20 21.70 7.95 -11.88
C ARG A 20 22.52 6.68 -12.09
N ILE A 21 21.94 5.67 -12.71
CA ILE A 21 22.68 4.47 -13.14
C ILE A 21 23.56 4.85 -14.34
N VAL A 22 24.85 4.65 -14.21
CA VAL A 22 25.85 4.93 -15.25
C VAL A 22 26.08 3.70 -16.13
N SER A 23 26.22 2.54 -15.50
CA SER A 23 26.41 1.27 -16.20
C SER A 23 25.93 0.08 -15.35
N THR A 24 25.66 -1.05 -16.00
CA THR A 24 25.35 -2.32 -15.34
C THR A 24 26.13 -3.45 -16.01
N ASP A 25 26.54 -4.44 -15.24
CA ASP A 25 27.17 -5.68 -15.73
C ASP A 25 26.30 -6.91 -15.53
N GLY A 26 25.02 -6.74 -15.23
CA GLY A 26 24.04 -7.80 -15.00
C GLY A 26 23.88 -8.19 -13.53
N THR A 27 24.89 -8.00 -12.70
CA THR A 27 24.87 -8.28 -11.25
C THR A 27 25.09 -7.02 -10.41
N THR A 28 25.83 -6.07 -10.93
CA THR A 28 26.14 -4.80 -10.25
C THR A 28 25.71 -3.61 -11.10
N ALA A 29 25.41 -2.50 -10.45
CA ALA A 29 25.13 -1.22 -11.10
C ALA A 29 26.09 -0.17 -10.59
N THR A 30 26.78 0.50 -11.52
CA THR A 30 27.56 1.71 -11.22
C THR A 30 26.61 2.89 -11.24
N VAL A 31 26.63 3.68 -10.16
CA VAL A 31 25.72 4.82 -10.02
C VAL A 31 26.51 6.09 -9.74
N ALA A 32 25.97 7.23 -10.15
CA ALA A 32 26.46 8.57 -9.80
C ALA A 32 25.39 9.28 -8.96
N ARG A 33 25.82 9.94 -7.85
CA ARG A 33 24.93 10.76 -7.05
C ARG A 33 24.53 12.02 -7.81
N LEU A 34 23.28 12.44 -7.66
CA LEU A 34 22.77 13.69 -8.21
C LEU A 34 22.52 14.69 -7.08
N VAL A 35 22.94 15.93 -7.31
CA VAL A 35 22.61 17.09 -6.48
C VAL A 35 21.98 18.13 -7.39
N ASN A 36 20.75 18.52 -7.14
CA ASN A 36 19.96 19.42 -7.98
C ASN A 36 19.92 18.99 -9.47
N GLY A 37 19.85 17.67 -9.71
CA GLY A 37 19.80 17.09 -11.04
C GLY A 37 21.14 16.99 -11.79
N ALA A 38 22.24 17.51 -11.25
CA ALA A 38 23.61 17.39 -11.78
C ALA A 38 24.38 16.29 -11.07
N VAL A 39 25.33 15.66 -11.78
CA VAL A 39 26.24 14.67 -11.16
C VAL A 39 27.14 15.36 -10.15
N ASP A 40 27.17 14.81 -8.95
CA ASP A 40 28.10 15.22 -7.90
C ASP A 40 29.44 14.48 -8.08
N GLU A 41 30.37 15.15 -8.71
CA GLU A 41 31.71 14.61 -8.96
C GLU A 41 32.56 14.49 -7.69
N SER A 42 32.18 15.18 -6.61
CA SER A 42 32.84 15.05 -5.31
C SER A 42 32.43 13.81 -4.53
N TRP A 43 31.39 13.10 -4.99
CA TRP A 43 30.91 11.92 -4.31
C TRP A 43 31.82 10.71 -4.57
N PRO A 44 32.48 10.16 -3.54
CA PRO A 44 33.47 9.07 -3.69
C PRO A 44 32.83 7.70 -3.98
N GLY A 45 31.53 7.63 -4.14
CA GLY A 45 30.79 6.38 -4.25
C GLY A 45 30.15 5.95 -2.93
N PHE A 46 29.49 4.82 -2.93
CA PHE A 46 29.05 4.18 -1.70
C PHE A 46 30.28 3.66 -0.96
N THR A 47 30.89 4.50 -0.12
CA THR A 47 31.94 4.06 0.77
C THR A 47 31.35 3.11 1.78
N ALA A 48 31.47 1.86 1.43
CA ALA A 48 31.40 0.68 2.25
C ALA A 48 30.43 0.72 3.45
N ARG A 49 29.25 0.16 3.27
CA ARG A 49 28.74 -0.72 4.31
C ARG A 49 29.70 -1.91 4.36
N THR A 50 30.83 -1.75 5.03
CA THR A 50 31.80 -2.84 5.18
C THR A 50 31.18 -3.83 6.14
N MET A 51 30.66 -4.93 5.63
CA MET A 51 30.44 -6.16 6.39
C MET A 51 31.85 -6.62 6.75
N ILE A 52 32.30 -6.36 7.96
CA ILE A 52 33.68 -6.59 8.34
C ILE A 52 33.83 -8.08 8.59
N ASP A 53 33.26 -8.87 9.09
CA ASP A 53 33.37 -10.32 9.37
C ASP A 53 34.83 -10.85 9.43
N TYR A 54 35.69 -10.10 10.11
CA TYR A 54 37.10 -10.49 10.31
C TYR A 54 37.31 -11.13 11.68
N GLU A 55 38.05 -12.22 11.71
CA GLU A 55 38.45 -12.89 12.96
C GLU A 55 39.54 -12.08 13.68
N ALA A 56 39.31 -11.79 14.99
CA ALA A 56 40.26 -11.13 15.86
C ALA A 56 41.05 -12.20 16.66
N THR A 57 42.27 -12.51 16.25
CA THR A 57 43.05 -13.64 16.78
C THR A 57 43.94 -13.30 17.99
N GLY A 58 44.29 -12.05 18.21
CA GLY A 58 45.05 -11.62 19.38
C GLY A 58 46.55 -12.02 19.38
N LEU A 59 47.10 -12.35 18.23
CA LEU A 59 48.44 -12.96 18.17
C LEU A 59 49.63 -12.00 18.11
N ASN A 60 49.42 -10.70 17.86
CA ASN A 60 50.54 -9.75 17.76
C ASN A 60 50.11 -8.29 17.98
N ASP A 61 50.82 -7.53 18.80
CA ASP A 61 50.45 -6.18 19.18
C ASP A 61 50.42 -5.18 18.01
N THR A 62 51.25 -5.33 17.01
CA THR A 62 51.29 -4.41 15.86
C THR A 62 50.46 -4.85 14.66
N LEU A 63 50.22 -6.17 14.53
CA LEU A 63 49.48 -6.79 13.39
C LEU A 63 48.06 -7.25 13.75
N SER A 64 47.70 -7.15 15.01
CA SER A 64 46.38 -7.64 15.50
C SER A 64 45.23 -6.65 15.35
N TRP A 65 45.51 -5.42 14.92
CA TRP A 65 44.48 -4.41 14.68
C TRP A 65 43.72 -4.71 13.39
N LEU A 66 42.41 -4.84 13.52
CA LEU A 66 41.48 -4.83 12.40
C LEU A 66 41.03 -3.41 12.13
N GLY A 67 41.06 -2.99 10.89
CA GLY A 67 40.79 -1.60 10.49
C GLY A 67 42.07 -0.76 10.36
N PRO A 68 41.98 0.60 10.35
CA PRO A 68 40.75 1.36 10.67
C PRO A 68 39.72 1.38 9.54
N PHE A 69 38.44 1.49 9.93
CA PHE A 69 37.32 1.63 9.04
C PHE A 69 36.52 2.87 9.41
N LEU A 70 35.95 3.56 8.41
CA LEU A 70 35.07 4.71 8.62
C LEU A 70 33.71 4.26 9.13
N VAL A 71 33.13 5.00 10.07
CA VAL A 71 31.81 4.70 10.65
C VAL A 71 30.66 5.13 9.76
N CYS A 72 30.89 6.08 8.86
CA CYS A 72 29.92 6.60 7.89
C CYS A 72 30.66 7.09 6.64
N PRO A 73 29.96 7.41 5.55
CA PRO A 73 30.54 8.06 4.39
C PRO A 73 31.28 9.39 4.74
N GLU A 74 32.28 9.75 3.95
CA GLU A 74 33.15 10.89 4.24
C GLU A 74 32.45 12.25 4.42
N ASN A 75 31.27 12.42 3.80
CA ASN A 75 30.49 13.65 3.91
C ASN A 75 29.36 13.57 4.96
N GLU A 76 29.38 12.55 5.80
CA GLU A 76 28.40 12.35 6.87
C GLU A 76 29.08 12.39 8.24
N THR A 77 28.28 12.66 9.27
CA THR A 77 28.71 12.62 10.67
C THR A 77 27.78 11.71 11.47
N VAL A 78 28.30 11.18 12.58
CA VAL A 78 27.53 10.35 13.51
C VAL A 78 27.70 10.87 14.94
N ASP A 79 26.69 10.66 15.77
CA ASP A 79 26.72 11.00 17.20
C ASP A 79 27.26 9.84 18.04
N MET A 80 27.12 8.63 17.56
CA MET A 80 27.60 7.41 18.19
C MET A 80 27.89 6.34 17.15
N PHE A 81 28.65 5.34 17.54
CA PHE A 81 28.85 4.16 16.70
C PHE A 81 28.73 2.87 17.53
N GLU A 82 28.42 1.79 16.82
CA GLU A 82 28.30 0.44 17.37
C GLU A 82 29.32 -0.49 16.72
N VAL A 83 30.04 -1.21 17.56
CA VAL A 83 30.93 -2.31 17.14
C VAL A 83 30.25 -3.61 17.51
N ASN A 84 29.96 -4.44 16.52
CA ASN A 84 29.29 -5.72 16.73
C ASN A 84 30.32 -6.85 16.70
N PHE A 85 30.42 -7.57 17.81
CA PHE A 85 31.23 -8.77 17.94
C PHE A 85 30.34 -10.02 17.86
N SER A 86 30.81 -11.03 17.17
CA SER A 86 30.17 -12.33 17.05
C SER A 86 31.10 -13.45 17.53
N PHE A 87 30.53 -14.40 18.22
CA PHE A 87 31.16 -15.60 18.72
C PHE A 87 30.33 -16.80 18.25
N PRO A 88 30.54 -17.30 17.03
CA PRO A 88 29.70 -18.35 16.44
C PRO A 88 29.60 -19.62 17.27
N ASN A 89 30.69 -19.96 17.95
CA ASN A 89 30.83 -21.17 18.76
C ASN A 89 30.69 -20.93 20.26
N GLY A 90 30.27 -19.69 20.64
CA GLY A 90 30.20 -19.28 22.03
C GLY A 90 31.54 -18.91 22.67
N ILE A 91 31.54 -18.72 23.98
CA ILE A 91 32.73 -18.43 24.82
C ILE A 91 32.76 -19.47 25.94
N CYS A 92 33.65 -20.44 25.84
CA CYS A 92 33.76 -21.54 26.82
C CYS A 92 35.13 -22.20 26.78
N GLY A 93 35.69 -22.45 27.94
CA GLY A 93 36.84 -23.36 28.08
C GLY A 93 36.38 -24.77 28.43
N PHE A 94 37.27 -25.76 28.25
CA PHE A 94 37.03 -27.14 28.65
C PHE A 94 38.24 -27.68 29.43
N ASP A 95 37.98 -28.39 30.51
CA ASP A 95 39.03 -29.14 31.20
C ASP A 95 39.34 -30.47 30.48
N SER A 96 40.35 -31.20 30.95
CA SER A 96 40.77 -32.49 30.42
C SER A 96 39.69 -33.59 30.42
N LYS A 97 38.61 -33.37 31.18
CA LYS A 97 37.44 -34.27 31.28
C LYS A 97 36.25 -33.75 30.45
N GLY A 98 36.43 -32.70 29.64
CA GLY A 98 35.39 -32.11 28.82
C GLY A 98 34.38 -31.27 29.61
N LYS A 99 34.59 -30.95 30.89
CA LYS A 99 33.71 -30.11 31.69
C LYS A 99 33.91 -28.64 31.32
N LYS A 100 32.82 -27.92 31.11
CA LYS A 100 32.82 -26.48 30.76
C LYS A 100 33.48 -25.64 31.82
N ARG A 101 34.36 -24.74 31.42
CA ARG A 101 35.06 -23.76 32.26
C ARG A 101 34.81 -22.36 31.75
N LEU A 102 34.95 -21.39 32.66
CA LEU A 102 34.90 -19.99 32.32
C LEU A 102 36.04 -19.66 31.34
N ARG A 103 35.73 -18.93 30.30
CA ARG A 103 36.68 -18.41 29.34
C ARG A 103 36.55 -16.92 29.21
N HIS A 104 37.67 -16.21 29.17
CA HIS A 104 37.77 -14.78 29.07
C HIS A 104 38.21 -14.41 27.64
N VAL A 105 37.53 -13.40 27.06
CA VAL A 105 37.92 -12.79 25.80
C VAL A 105 38.02 -11.29 26.04
N GLU A 106 39.25 -10.79 26.00
CA GLU A 106 39.54 -9.38 26.18
C GLU A 106 39.58 -8.66 24.82
N TRP A 107 38.96 -7.49 24.74
CA TRP A 107 38.91 -6.72 23.52
C TRP A 107 39.31 -5.26 23.77
N GLU A 108 39.73 -4.58 22.68
CA GLU A 108 40.04 -3.17 22.64
C GLU A 108 39.49 -2.55 21.37
N ILE A 109 38.73 -1.48 21.50
CA ILE A 109 38.22 -0.64 20.43
C ILE A 109 38.93 0.69 20.53
N GLN A 110 39.49 1.18 19.41
CA GLN A 110 40.05 2.51 19.32
C GLN A 110 39.39 3.31 18.21
N TYR A 111 39.17 4.60 18.46
CA TYR A 111 38.66 5.52 17.45
C TYR A 111 39.38 6.84 17.50
N ARG A 112 39.35 7.56 16.39
CA ARG A 112 39.79 8.95 16.27
C ARG A 112 39.01 9.68 15.20
N VAL A 113 39.03 11.03 15.24
CA VAL A 113 38.43 11.84 14.18
C VAL A 113 39.24 11.65 12.89
N TYR A 114 38.55 11.33 11.80
CA TYR A 114 39.19 11.09 10.50
C TYR A 114 39.87 12.34 9.97
N GLY A 115 41.08 12.18 9.46
CA GLY A 115 41.86 13.28 8.88
C GLY A 115 42.44 14.28 9.89
N SER A 116 42.18 14.16 11.19
CA SER A 116 42.61 15.17 12.18
C SER A 116 44.04 15.00 12.67
N GLY A 117 44.69 13.86 12.41
CA GLY A 117 45.99 13.55 13.02
C GLY A 117 45.96 13.38 14.55
N SER A 118 44.79 13.41 15.17
CA SER A 118 44.61 13.23 16.61
C SER A 118 44.96 11.81 17.08
N GLY A 119 45.32 11.70 18.37
CA GLY A 119 45.58 10.40 18.99
C GLY A 119 44.34 9.50 19.06
N TRP A 120 44.57 8.18 19.21
CA TRP A 120 43.51 7.21 19.37
C TRP A 120 42.90 7.28 20.78
N VAL A 121 41.59 7.32 20.85
CA VAL A 121 40.82 7.12 22.09
C VAL A 121 40.53 5.65 22.23
N SER A 122 40.86 5.05 23.37
CA SER A 122 40.77 3.60 23.62
C SER A 122 39.62 3.26 24.56
N HIS A 123 38.88 2.22 24.22
CA HIS A 123 37.90 1.53 25.06
C HIS A 123 38.27 0.07 25.15
N GLN A 124 38.30 -0.46 26.36
CA GLN A 124 38.68 -1.86 26.63
C GLN A 124 37.61 -2.55 27.47
N GLY A 125 37.45 -3.84 27.25
CA GLY A 125 36.54 -4.66 28.03
C GLY A 125 36.84 -6.16 27.89
N GLU A 126 36.04 -6.95 28.58
CA GLU A 126 36.10 -8.40 28.51
C GLU A 126 34.72 -9.05 28.51
N TYR A 127 34.64 -10.22 27.92
CA TYR A 127 33.52 -11.13 28.06
C TYR A 127 34.00 -12.40 28.75
N ALA A 128 33.42 -12.71 29.91
CA ALA A 128 33.77 -13.87 30.70
C ALA A 128 32.56 -14.81 30.78
N LEU A 129 32.56 -15.90 30.01
CA LEU A 129 31.40 -16.76 29.86
C LEU A 129 31.77 -18.28 29.88
N LYS A 130 30.70 -19.08 30.00
CA LYS A 130 30.74 -20.54 29.99
C LYS A 130 29.62 -21.06 29.09
N ASN A 131 29.53 -20.51 27.90
CA ASN A 131 28.45 -20.76 26.94
C ASN A 131 29.01 -21.30 25.62
N VAL A 132 28.40 -22.37 25.10
CA VAL A 132 28.80 -23.03 23.86
C VAL A 132 27.89 -22.69 22.67
N ASN A 133 26.84 -21.89 22.88
CA ASN A 133 25.95 -21.43 21.82
C ASN A 133 26.50 -20.15 21.22
N GLY A 134 26.13 -19.87 19.94
CA GLY A 134 26.49 -18.63 19.30
C GLY A 134 26.02 -17.40 20.08
N LEU A 135 26.88 -16.41 20.19
CA LEU A 135 26.67 -15.17 20.93
C LEU A 135 27.00 -13.96 20.08
N GLY A 136 26.31 -12.86 20.30
CA GLY A 136 26.63 -11.55 19.73
C GLY A 136 26.61 -10.48 20.82
N PHE A 137 27.56 -9.54 20.75
CA PHE A 137 27.65 -8.38 21.62
C PHE A 137 27.75 -7.10 20.80
N THR A 138 27.17 -6.04 21.29
CA THR A 138 27.23 -4.71 20.69
C THR A 138 27.82 -3.72 21.67
N GLU A 139 29.00 -3.22 21.36
CA GLU A 139 29.61 -2.12 22.11
C GLU A 139 29.22 -0.79 21.47
N ARG A 140 28.67 0.10 22.31
CA ARG A 140 28.17 1.42 21.90
C ARG A 140 29.06 2.51 22.46
N ILE A 141 29.54 3.36 21.59
CA ILE A 141 30.40 4.48 21.96
C ILE A 141 29.77 5.77 21.44
N THR A 142 29.38 6.63 22.39
CA THR A 142 28.84 7.97 22.11
C THR A 142 30.01 8.95 21.96
N LEU A 143 30.00 9.74 20.91
CA LEU A 143 30.98 10.77 20.66
C LEU A 143 30.65 12.01 21.48
N SER A 144 31.69 12.77 21.88
CA SER A 144 31.51 14.05 22.58
C SER A 144 30.91 15.15 21.70
N SER A 145 31.10 15.03 20.40
CA SER A 145 30.45 15.84 19.35
C SER A 145 30.26 15.02 18.10
N PRO A 146 29.21 15.32 17.31
CA PRO A 146 29.02 14.64 16.03
C PRO A 146 30.23 14.75 15.13
N GLY A 147 30.63 13.63 14.51
CA GLY A 147 31.83 13.65 13.67
C GLY A 147 31.96 12.42 12.79
N LEU A 148 32.84 12.53 11.81
CA LEU A 148 33.35 11.41 11.05
C LEU A 148 34.54 10.81 11.79
N VAL A 149 34.44 9.57 12.22
CA VAL A 149 35.49 8.86 12.94
C VAL A 149 35.91 7.59 12.22
N GLU A 150 37.16 7.22 12.35
CA GLU A 150 37.69 5.93 11.97
C GLU A 150 37.91 5.08 13.22
N VAL A 151 37.56 3.78 13.10
CA VAL A 151 37.54 2.84 14.19
C VAL A 151 38.40 1.63 13.84
N ARG A 152 39.15 1.15 14.82
CA ARG A 152 39.87 -0.12 14.75
C ARG A 152 39.63 -0.92 16.02
N CYS A 153 39.67 -2.22 15.92
CA CYS A 153 39.57 -3.07 17.12
C CYS A 153 40.58 -4.21 17.07
N ARG A 154 40.81 -4.80 18.24
CA ARG A 154 41.61 -6.00 18.40
C ARG A 154 41.12 -6.85 19.56
N ARG A 155 41.50 -8.09 19.53
CA ARG A 155 41.51 -8.96 20.69
C ARG A 155 42.82 -8.76 21.45
N ARG A 156 42.78 -8.69 22.80
CA ARG A 156 43.97 -8.43 23.64
C ARG A 156 44.60 -9.69 24.19
N ASN A 157 43.80 -10.72 24.47
CA ASN A 157 44.31 -12.03 24.91
C ASN A 157 44.37 -13.05 23.77
N GLU A 158 45.20 -14.06 23.90
CA GLU A 158 45.29 -15.09 22.89
C GLU A 158 44.04 -15.95 22.77
N GLN A 159 43.73 -16.33 21.53
CA GLN A 159 42.66 -17.28 21.26
C GLN A 159 43.05 -18.65 21.83
N GLY A 160 42.06 -19.34 22.44
CA GLY A 160 42.31 -20.66 23.00
C GLY A 160 42.59 -21.70 21.94
N SER A 161 43.37 -22.71 22.35
CA SER A 161 43.62 -23.88 21.55
C SER A 161 42.38 -24.81 21.50
N ASN A 162 42.55 -26.04 21.06
CA ASN A 162 41.50 -27.06 20.89
C ASN A 162 40.54 -27.28 22.09
N ASN A 163 40.95 -26.85 23.28
CA ASN A 163 40.14 -26.95 24.49
C ASN A 163 39.33 -25.67 24.82
N ALA A 164 39.17 -24.78 23.87
CA ALA A 164 38.36 -23.58 24.03
C ALA A 164 37.51 -23.29 22.79
N ARG A 165 36.37 -22.64 23.03
CA ARG A 165 35.51 -22.02 22.02
C ARG A 165 35.49 -20.56 22.33
N ASP A 166 36.20 -19.76 21.59
CA ASP A 166 36.32 -18.33 21.87
C ASP A 166 36.75 -17.51 20.63
N SER A 167 36.50 -18.06 19.44
CA SER A 167 36.70 -17.32 18.18
C SER A 167 35.84 -16.05 18.20
N MET A 168 36.50 -14.91 18.05
CA MET A 168 35.90 -13.60 18.08
C MET A 168 35.94 -12.99 16.68
N TYR A 169 34.81 -12.55 16.16
CA TYR A 169 34.70 -11.85 14.89
C TYR A 169 34.21 -10.45 15.09
N TRP A 170 34.82 -9.48 14.42
CA TRP A 170 34.25 -8.17 14.23
C TRP A 170 33.28 -8.24 13.03
N GLN A 171 31.98 -8.32 13.31
CA GLN A 171 30.96 -8.59 12.31
C GLN A 171 30.48 -7.31 11.61
N ALA A 172 30.33 -6.21 12.33
CA ALA A 172 29.85 -4.97 11.75
C ALA A 172 30.26 -3.73 12.54
N LEU A 173 30.41 -2.62 11.82
CA LEU A 173 30.55 -1.28 12.33
C LEU A 173 29.37 -0.44 11.86
N ARG A 174 28.68 0.25 12.77
CA ARG A 174 27.48 1.03 12.46
C ARG A 174 27.57 2.41 13.06
N GLY A 175 27.49 3.44 12.22
CA GLY A 175 27.26 4.81 12.67
C GLY A 175 25.79 5.04 12.99
N ARG A 176 25.53 5.85 14.02
CA ARG A 176 24.19 6.21 14.48
C ARG A 176 24.07 7.71 14.68
N LEU A 177 22.91 8.25 14.34
CA LEU A 177 22.49 9.58 14.72
C LEU A 177 21.55 9.46 15.91
N LEU A 178 21.76 10.26 16.97
CA LEU A 178 20.87 10.35 18.12
C LEU A 178 19.65 11.19 17.76
N THR A 179 19.82 12.20 16.94
CA THR A 179 18.73 12.97 16.34
C THR A 179 18.15 12.19 15.18
N ARG A 180 16.88 11.79 15.30
CA ARG A 180 16.18 11.14 14.19
C ARG A 180 15.96 12.13 13.07
N PRO A 181 16.10 11.73 11.79
CA PRO A 181 15.54 12.53 10.72
C PRO A 181 14.05 12.73 11.02
N SER A 182 13.61 13.98 11.03
CA SER A 182 12.29 14.39 11.50
C SER A 182 11.15 13.94 10.56
N SER A 183 11.46 13.62 9.32
CA SER A 183 10.46 13.13 8.37
C SER A 183 11.08 12.28 7.26
N TYR A 184 10.28 11.32 6.80
CA TYR A 184 10.51 10.57 5.57
C TYR A 184 9.32 10.88 4.66
N PRO A 185 9.46 11.79 3.69
CA PRO A 185 8.36 12.17 2.81
C PRO A 185 7.76 10.93 2.13
N GLY A 186 6.43 10.82 2.19
CA GLY A 186 5.71 9.72 1.55
C GLY A 186 5.82 8.34 2.23
N VAL A 187 6.48 8.26 3.40
CA VAL A 187 6.62 6.98 4.13
C VAL A 187 6.27 7.16 5.60
N SER A 188 5.34 6.35 6.09
CA SER A 188 5.06 6.23 7.54
C SER A 188 5.97 5.17 8.15
N LEU A 189 6.66 5.52 9.23
CA LEU A 189 7.54 4.61 9.94
C LEU A 189 6.99 4.29 11.33
N MET A 190 7.05 3.03 11.70
CA MET A 190 6.72 2.55 13.04
C MET A 190 7.86 1.71 13.59
N ALA A 191 8.28 1.99 14.81
CA ALA A 191 9.20 1.16 15.57
C ALA A 191 8.43 0.42 16.66
N VAL A 192 8.52 -0.91 16.66
CA VAL A 192 7.86 -1.76 17.66
C VAL A 192 8.93 -2.46 18.48
N THR A 193 8.85 -2.31 19.81
CA THR A 193 9.66 -3.05 20.76
C THR A 193 8.75 -4.00 21.52
N VAL A 194 9.03 -5.29 21.45
CA VAL A 194 8.26 -6.32 22.15
C VAL A 194 9.16 -6.98 23.20
N GLU A 195 8.78 -6.85 24.46
CA GLU A 195 9.39 -7.64 25.54
C GLU A 195 8.72 -9.01 25.61
N THR A 196 9.52 -10.05 25.49
CA THR A 196 9.04 -11.43 25.51
C THR A 196 9.43 -12.12 26.79
N GLY A 197 8.46 -12.78 27.43
CA GLY A 197 8.73 -13.61 28.60
C GLY A 197 9.39 -14.95 28.23
N GLY A 198 10.02 -15.60 29.21
CA GLY A 198 10.75 -16.87 29.03
C GLY A 198 9.91 -18.08 28.58
N LYS A 199 8.60 -17.89 28.39
CA LYS A 199 7.67 -18.93 27.89
C LYS A 199 7.41 -18.85 26.39
N LEU A 200 7.90 -17.83 25.70
CA LEU A 200 7.75 -17.73 24.24
C LEU A 200 8.74 -18.69 23.56
N ALA A 201 8.20 -19.58 22.75
CA ALA A 201 8.99 -20.55 22.01
C ALA A 201 9.89 -19.84 20.98
N ALA A 202 11.08 -20.40 20.77
CA ALA A 202 12.08 -19.88 19.83
C ALA A 202 11.60 -19.83 18.37
N GLN A 203 10.46 -20.45 18.04
CA GLN A 203 9.86 -20.56 16.71
C GLN A 203 8.64 -19.65 16.53
N SER A 204 8.41 -18.65 17.39
CA SER A 204 7.30 -17.72 17.18
C SER A 204 7.54 -16.85 15.94
N ASP A 205 6.55 -16.84 15.08
CA ASP A 205 6.55 -16.04 13.87
C ASP A 205 6.42 -14.54 14.24
N ARG A 206 7.34 -13.72 13.73
CA ARG A 206 7.38 -12.28 14.05
C ARG A 206 6.57 -11.50 13.02
N ARG A 207 5.25 -11.62 13.08
CA ARG A 207 4.34 -10.88 12.20
C ARG A 207 3.74 -9.69 12.94
N VAL A 208 3.74 -8.55 12.29
CA VAL A 208 3.06 -7.34 12.75
C VAL A 208 1.96 -7.03 11.77
N ASN A 209 0.72 -7.00 12.25
CA ASN A 209 -0.42 -6.53 11.49
C ASN A 209 -0.66 -5.06 11.80
N VAL A 210 -0.89 -4.27 10.78
CA VAL A 210 -1.09 -2.82 10.91
C VAL A 210 -2.40 -2.44 10.25
N VAL A 211 -3.22 -1.68 10.96
CA VAL A 211 -4.34 -0.94 10.37
C VAL A 211 -3.84 0.46 10.07
N ALA A 212 -3.85 0.83 8.80
CA ALA A 212 -3.34 2.11 8.35
C ALA A 212 -4.38 2.83 7.48
N THR A 213 -4.49 4.13 7.67
CA THR A 213 -5.29 5.00 6.80
C THR A 213 -4.34 5.85 5.97
N ARG A 214 -4.50 5.80 4.65
CA ARG A 214 -3.73 6.64 3.73
C ARG A 214 -4.26 8.07 3.80
N ALA A 215 -3.38 9.03 4.05
CA ALA A 215 -3.70 10.43 3.81
C ALA A 215 -3.65 10.71 2.30
N TYR A 216 -4.64 11.42 1.77
CA TYR A 216 -4.65 11.90 0.39
C TYR A 216 -4.03 13.28 0.33
N ASP A 217 -3.46 13.63 -0.82
CA ASP A 217 -2.92 14.98 -1.07
C ASP A 217 -4.06 16.02 -1.12
N SER A 218 -5.24 15.58 -1.57
CA SER A 218 -6.48 16.36 -1.56
C SER A 218 -7.67 15.45 -1.25
N GLY A 219 -8.64 15.97 -0.50
CA GLY A 219 -9.81 15.19 -0.08
C GLY A 219 -9.65 14.52 1.29
N THR A 220 -10.77 14.07 1.83
CA THR A 220 -10.81 13.42 3.15
C THR A 220 -10.51 11.93 3.01
N ALA A 221 -9.61 11.42 3.84
CA ALA A 221 -9.30 10.00 3.87
C ALA A 221 -10.55 9.15 4.17
N ARG A 222 -10.62 7.97 3.57
CA ARG A 222 -11.70 6.98 3.68
C ARG A 222 -13.04 7.37 3.03
N THR A 223 -13.24 8.62 2.63
CA THR A 223 -14.46 9.04 1.92
C THR A 223 -14.44 8.52 0.48
N ILE A 224 -15.63 8.29 -0.09
CA ILE A 224 -15.77 7.83 -1.47
C ILE A 224 -15.30 8.92 -2.43
N SER A 225 -15.68 10.18 -2.19
CA SER A 225 -15.20 11.32 -2.97
C SER A 225 -13.69 11.47 -2.93
N GLY A 226 -13.10 11.39 -1.72
CA GLY A 226 -11.65 11.47 -1.55
C GLY A 226 -10.90 10.36 -2.30
N ALA A 227 -11.42 9.13 -2.29
CA ALA A 227 -10.84 8.01 -3.04
C ALA A 227 -10.94 8.21 -4.56
N LEU A 228 -12.11 8.63 -5.07
CA LEU A 228 -12.31 8.93 -6.49
C LEU A 228 -11.36 10.02 -6.98
N LEU A 229 -11.31 11.14 -6.27
CA LEU A 229 -10.46 12.28 -6.62
C LEU A 229 -8.97 11.93 -6.53
N HIS A 230 -8.57 11.17 -5.50
CA HIS A 230 -7.18 10.74 -5.36
C HIS A 230 -6.73 9.86 -6.53
N VAL A 231 -7.53 8.84 -6.88
CA VAL A 231 -7.21 7.94 -7.99
C VAL A 231 -7.29 8.68 -9.32
N GLY A 232 -8.37 9.44 -9.58
CA GLY A 232 -8.55 10.20 -10.81
C GLY A 232 -7.42 11.19 -11.06
N ASN A 233 -7.06 11.99 -10.05
CA ASN A 233 -5.96 12.95 -10.14
C ASN A 233 -4.61 12.28 -10.38
N SER A 234 -4.37 11.12 -9.73
CA SER A 234 -3.13 10.37 -9.94
C SER A 234 -2.98 9.82 -11.36
N LEU A 235 -4.09 9.65 -12.05
CA LEU A 235 -4.15 9.21 -13.46
C LEU A 235 -4.16 10.39 -14.44
N GLY A 236 -4.24 11.64 -13.94
CA GLY A 236 -4.35 12.83 -14.78
C GLY A 236 -5.71 13.00 -15.45
N LEU A 237 -6.76 12.40 -14.87
CA LEU A 237 -8.14 12.59 -15.36
C LEU A 237 -8.69 13.93 -14.88
N GLU A 238 -9.42 14.59 -15.73
CA GLU A 238 -10.22 15.75 -15.36
C GLU A 238 -11.48 15.27 -14.64
N MET A 239 -11.58 15.57 -13.34
CA MET A 239 -12.62 15.06 -12.46
C MET A 239 -13.73 16.10 -12.27
N ASP A 240 -14.99 15.67 -12.29
CA ASP A 240 -16.16 16.48 -11.90
C ASP A 240 -16.22 16.61 -10.37
N VAL A 241 -15.39 17.50 -9.84
CA VAL A 241 -15.18 17.69 -8.40
C VAL A 241 -16.48 18.15 -7.70
N ASP A 242 -17.25 18.99 -8.37
CA ASP A 242 -18.47 19.58 -7.79
C ASP A 242 -19.55 18.51 -7.59
N THR A 243 -19.83 17.72 -8.61
CA THR A 243 -20.81 16.61 -8.51
C THR A 243 -20.37 15.55 -7.51
N ILE A 244 -19.09 15.16 -7.53
CA ILE A 244 -18.55 14.15 -6.61
C ILE A 244 -18.66 14.60 -5.14
N ASN A 245 -18.30 15.86 -4.85
CA ASN A 245 -18.41 16.42 -3.50
C ASN A 245 -19.86 16.69 -3.07
N ALA A 246 -20.73 17.04 -4.00
CA ALA A 246 -22.16 17.17 -3.71
C ALA A 246 -22.77 15.82 -3.30
N LEU A 247 -22.43 14.74 -3.99
CA LEU A 247 -22.86 13.38 -3.62
C LEU A 247 -22.29 12.94 -2.26
N GLU A 248 -21.04 13.27 -1.96
CA GLU A 248 -20.43 12.98 -0.65
C GLU A 248 -21.24 13.64 0.47
N SER A 249 -21.52 14.92 0.30
CA SER A 249 -22.20 15.72 1.32
C SER A 249 -23.67 15.33 1.50
N ALA A 250 -24.36 15.03 0.40
CA ALA A 250 -25.78 14.73 0.41
C ALA A 250 -26.08 13.26 0.81
N TYR A 251 -25.20 12.33 0.47
CA TYR A 251 -25.52 10.91 0.58
C TYR A 251 -24.49 10.09 1.35
N TRP A 252 -23.20 10.09 0.93
CA TRP A 252 -22.23 9.13 1.44
C TRP A 252 -21.83 9.41 2.89
N THR A 253 -21.42 10.63 3.18
CA THR A 253 -21.05 11.03 4.57
C THR A 253 -22.23 10.89 5.56
N PRO A 254 -23.47 11.37 5.28
CA PRO A 254 -24.58 11.21 6.22
C PRO A 254 -24.95 9.75 6.53
N ARG A 255 -24.68 8.84 5.62
CA ARG A 255 -24.95 7.41 5.77
C ARG A 255 -23.76 6.59 6.30
N GLY A 256 -22.62 7.24 6.50
CA GLY A 256 -21.39 6.55 6.89
C GLY A 256 -20.85 5.58 5.81
N GLU A 257 -21.19 5.85 4.54
CA GLU A 257 -20.69 5.08 3.41
C GLU A 257 -19.23 5.47 3.15
N ASN A 258 -18.31 4.52 3.28
CA ASN A 258 -16.86 4.73 3.16
C ASN A 258 -16.26 3.75 2.17
N PHE A 259 -15.05 4.06 1.71
CA PHE A 259 -14.26 3.16 0.89
C PHE A 259 -12.90 2.90 1.53
N ASP A 260 -12.65 1.64 1.90
CA ASP A 260 -11.43 1.18 2.56
C ASP A 260 -10.90 -0.04 1.80
N PHE A 261 -9.87 0.14 0.97
CA PHE A 261 -9.36 -0.91 0.12
C PHE A 261 -7.82 -0.91 0.06
N ALA A 262 -7.25 -2.09 0.03
CA ALA A 262 -5.82 -2.28 -0.21
C ALA A 262 -5.62 -3.52 -1.08
N THR A 263 -4.74 -3.41 -2.07
CA THR A 263 -4.38 -4.52 -2.96
C THR A 263 -2.89 -4.51 -3.26
N GLY A 264 -2.33 -5.71 -3.42
CA GLY A 264 -1.00 -5.92 -3.99
C GLY A 264 -1.05 -6.30 -5.47
N ASP A 265 -2.24 -6.50 -6.03
CA ASP A 265 -2.43 -6.93 -7.40
C ASP A 265 -2.50 -5.73 -8.36
N SER A 266 -2.18 -5.98 -9.63
CA SER A 266 -2.38 -4.99 -10.69
C SER A 266 -3.86 -4.91 -11.04
N ILE A 267 -4.45 -3.73 -10.87
CA ILE A 267 -5.84 -3.43 -11.20
C ILE A 267 -5.85 -2.34 -12.28
N SER A 268 -6.77 -2.44 -13.26
CA SER A 268 -6.93 -1.37 -14.23
C SER A 268 -7.52 -0.11 -13.59
N ALA A 269 -7.19 1.05 -14.15
CA ALA A 269 -7.68 2.34 -13.66
C ALA A 269 -9.22 2.40 -13.63
N LEU A 270 -9.86 1.95 -14.70
CA LEU A 270 -11.31 1.92 -14.80
C LEU A 270 -11.94 0.98 -13.79
N GLU A 271 -11.37 -0.21 -13.59
CA GLU A 271 -11.84 -1.16 -12.59
C GLU A 271 -11.75 -0.58 -11.17
N MET A 272 -10.65 0.11 -10.84
CA MET A 272 -10.48 0.74 -9.54
C MET A 272 -11.52 1.84 -9.30
N LEU A 273 -11.70 2.73 -10.27
CA LEU A 273 -12.70 3.80 -10.18
C LEU A 273 -14.13 3.24 -10.08
N GLN A 274 -14.44 2.16 -10.81
CA GLN A 274 -15.73 1.50 -10.70
C GLN A 274 -15.92 0.79 -9.34
N LYS A 275 -14.87 0.18 -8.77
CA LYS A 275 -14.93 -0.39 -7.41
C LYS A 275 -15.23 0.68 -6.35
N ILE A 276 -14.60 1.85 -6.47
CA ILE A 276 -14.89 2.99 -5.57
C ILE A 276 -16.32 3.47 -5.76
N ALA A 277 -16.76 3.65 -7.01
CA ALA A 277 -18.13 4.07 -7.31
C ALA A 277 -19.18 3.05 -6.80
N ASN A 278 -18.91 1.75 -6.92
CA ASN A 278 -19.82 0.70 -6.43
C ASN A 278 -20.06 0.78 -4.91
N ALA A 279 -19.04 1.15 -4.13
CA ALA A 279 -19.20 1.39 -2.70
C ALA A 279 -20.17 2.54 -2.41
N GLY A 280 -20.26 3.53 -3.30
CA GLY A 280 -21.21 4.65 -3.25
C GLY A 280 -22.53 4.39 -3.97
N LYS A 281 -22.85 3.15 -4.32
CA LYS A 281 -24.03 2.81 -5.14
C LYS A 281 -24.08 3.63 -6.43
N SER A 282 -22.93 3.84 -7.06
CA SER A 282 -22.76 4.73 -8.20
C SER A 282 -22.11 3.99 -9.37
N ARG A 283 -22.33 4.52 -10.56
CA ARG A 283 -21.62 4.12 -11.77
C ARG A 283 -20.58 5.20 -12.11
N PHE A 284 -19.37 4.79 -12.40
CA PHE A 284 -18.33 5.68 -12.92
C PHE A 284 -18.57 5.93 -14.41
N LEU A 285 -18.49 7.17 -14.84
CA LEU A 285 -18.77 7.62 -16.19
C LEU A 285 -17.69 8.59 -16.68
N LEU A 286 -17.47 8.58 -18.00
CA LEU A 286 -16.75 9.63 -18.70
C LEU A 286 -17.78 10.36 -19.56
N SER A 287 -18.07 11.60 -19.25
CA SER A 287 -19.03 12.44 -19.95
C SER A 287 -18.37 13.75 -20.34
N ASP A 288 -18.39 14.10 -21.63
CA ASP A 288 -17.86 15.37 -22.16
C ASP A 288 -16.41 15.69 -21.77
N GLY A 289 -15.59 14.65 -21.63
CA GLY A 289 -14.18 14.76 -21.20
C GLY A 289 -13.99 14.79 -19.68
N LEU A 290 -15.05 14.89 -18.89
CA LEU A 290 -15.00 14.84 -17.43
C LEU A 290 -15.23 13.42 -16.90
N ALA A 291 -14.44 13.03 -15.92
CA ALA A 291 -14.66 11.82 -15.16
C ALA A 291 -15.62 12.12 -13.99
N THR A 292 -16.79 11.53 -14.03
CA THR A 292 -17.88 11.78 -13.06
C THR A 292 -18.46 10.45 -12.55
N VAL A 293 -19.38 10.54 -11.61
CA VAL A 293 -20.14 9.40 -11.10
C VAL A 293 -21.62 9.74 -11.07
N ASN A 294 -22.43 8.73 -11.39
CA ASN A 294 -23.88 8.84 -11.28
C ASN A 294 -24.38 7.88 -10.21
N ARG A 295 -24.91 8.41 -9.10
CA ARG A 295 -25.44 7.60 -7.99
C ARG A 295 -26.81 7.03 -8.34
N GLU A 296 -26.99 5.76 -8.08
CA GLU A 296 -28.30 5.13 -8.18
C GLU A 296 -29.18 5.53 -6.99
N GLY A 297 -30.46 5.72 -7.23
CA GLY A 297 -31.45 6.11 -6.23
C GLY A 297 -32.68 6.72 -6.85
N ILE A 298 -33.62 7.13 -6.04
CA ILE A 298 -34.80 7.87 -6.49
C ILE A 298 -34.36 9.29 -6.87
N LYS A 299 -34.61 9.66 -8.11
CA LYS A 299 -34.19 10.95 -8.67
C LYS A 299 -35.38 11.69 -9.28
N PRO A 300 -35.37 13.03 -9.31
CA PRO A 300 -36.28 13.79 -10.12
C PRO A 300 -36.05 13.51 -11.61
N TRP A 301 -37.04 13.78 -12.41
CA TRP A 301 -36.93 13.73 -13.86
C TRP A 301 -36.03 14.87 -14.36
N THR A 302 -35.17 14.55 -15.30
CA THR A 302 -34.28 15.50 -15.97
C THR A 302 -34.86 16.01 -17.27
N GLY A 303 -35.79 15.25 -17.87
CA GLY A 303 -36.45 15.66 -19.09
C GLY A 303 -37.53 14.70 -19.57
N VAL A 304 -38.13 15.08 -20.68
CA VAL A 304 -39.21 14.31 -21.33
C VAL A 304 -38.84 14.10 -22.79
N ILE A 305 -39.06 12.91 -23.31
CA ILE A 305 -38.98 12.59 -24.74
C ILE A 305 -40.38 12.26 -25.24
N THR A 306 -40.84 12.99 -26.21
CA THR A 306 -42.16 12.83 -26.81
C THR A 306 -42.05 12.18 -28.21
N PRO A 307 -43.16 11.67 -28.81
CA PRO A 307 -43.12 11.12 -30.14
C PRO A 307 -42.65 12.11 -31.22
N HIS A 308 -42.73 13.43 -30.97
CA HIS A 308 -42.24 14.45 -31.87
C HIS A 308 -40.70 14.48 -31.97
N GLU A 309 -40.03 14.04 -30.95
CA GLU A 309 -38.55 13.98 -30.85
C GLU A 309 -38.01 12.60 -31.30
N MET A 310 -38.88 11.61 -31.39
CA MET A 310 -38.55 10.27 -31.81
C MET A 310 -38.43 10.15 -33.31
N VAL A 311 -37.31 9.63 -33.80
CA VAL A 311 -37.04 9.36 -35.20
C VAL A 311 -37.62 8.01 -35.63
N GLU A 312 -37.72 7.09 -34.71
CA GLU A 312 -38.25 5.74 -34.89
C GLU A 312 -39.31 5.44 -33.79
N GLU A 313 -40.22 4.49 -34.10
CA GLU A 313 -41.23 4.05 -33.12
C GLU A 313 -40.58 3.52 -31.84
N LEU A 314 -41.20 3.84 -30.70
CA LEU A 314 -40.78 3.34 -29.41
C LEU A 314 -40.87 1.80 -29.35
N GLN A 315 -39.75 1.17 -29.08
CA GLN A 315 -39.68 -0.26 -28.89
C GLN A 315 -39.74 -0.60 -27.42
N SER A 316 -40.55 -1.58 -27.05
CA SER A 316 -40.64 -2.08 -25.66
C SER A 316 -40.34 -3.55 -25.59
N GLY A 317 -39.59 -3.93 -24.56
CA GLY A 317 -39.26 -5.33 -24.26
C GLY A 317 -39.58 -5.68 -22.82
N PHE A 318 -40.08 -6.88 -22.59
CA PHE A 318 -40.31 -7.41 -21.25
C PHE A 318 -39.55 -8.72 -21.04
N THR A 319 -38.76 -8.78 -19.99
CA THR A 319 -38.03 -9.99 -19.60
C THR A 319 -38.93 -10.83 -18.71
N VAL A 320 -39.44 -11.96 -19.23
CA VAL A 320 -40.27 -12.88 -18.47
C VAL A 320 -39.45 -13.51 -17.33
N PRO A 321 -39.97 -13.53 -16.10
CA PRO A 321 -39.33 -14.26 -15.01
C PRO A 321 -39.10 -15.73 -15.34
N SER A 322 -37.91 -16.23 -15.04
CA SER A 322 -37.51 -17.60 -15.30
C SER A 322 -36.81 -18.19 -14.05
N ASP A 323 -36.77 -19.53 -14.00
CA ASP A 323 -36.03 -20.24 -12.94
C ASP A 323 -34.51 -19.98 -13.03
N ASP A 324 -34.06 -19.36 -14.08
CA ASP A 324 -32.66 -18.98 -14.28
C ASP A 324 -32.30 -17.60 -13.73
N ASP A 325 -33.29 -16.84 -13.31
CA ASP A 325 -33.08 -15.53 -12.70
C ASP A 325 -32.58 -15.64 -11.25
N PHE A 326 -31.74 -14.69 -10.84
CA PHE A 326 -31.35 -14.62 -9.45
C PHE A 326 -32.50 -14.14 -8.58
N ASP A 327 -32.79 -14.91 -7.55
CA ASP A 327 -33.86 -14.66 -6.56
C ASP A 327 -33.28 -14.43 -5.14
N GLY A 328 -31.94 -14.43 -5.02
CA GLY A 328 -31.18 -14.09 -3.83
C GLY A 328 -29.80 -13.58 -4.17
N VAL A 329 -29.21 -12.79 -3.29
CA VAL A 329 -27.84 -12.29 -3.42
C VAL A 329 -27.08 -12.55 -2.12
N ASP A 330 -25.90 -13.14 -2.23
CA ASP A 330 -24.94 -13.29 -1.14
C ASP A 330 -23.77 -12.34 -1.39
N VAL A 331 -23.62 -11.35 -0.51
CA VAL A 331 -22.56 -10.36 -0.62
C VAL A 331 -21.39 -10.75 0.27
N THR A 332 -20.25 -11.02 -0.33
CA THR A 332 -18.99 -11.26 0.39
C THR A 332 -18.25 -9.93 0.52
N TYR A 333 -17.92 -9.56 1.75
CA TYR A 333 -17.21 -8.32 2.09
C TYR A 333 -16.21 -8.58 3.21
N ILE A 334 -15.33 -7.63 3.50
CA ILE A 334 -14.40 -7.71 4.63
C ILE A 334 -15.01 -6.96 5.82
N ASN A 335 -15.24 -7.66 6.94
CA ASN A 335 -15.76 -7.03 8.16
C ASN A 335 -14.67 -6.19 8.83
N GLY A 336 -14.92 -4.88 9.01
CA GLY A 336 -13.96 -3.93 9.59
C GLY A 336 -13.65 -4.15 11.08
N THR A 337 -14.38 -5.02 11.76
CA THR A 337 -14.11 -5.39 13.17
C THR A 337 -13.25 -6.64 13.27
N THR A 338 -13.58 -7.67 12.51
CA THR A 338 -12.91 -8.99 12.54
C THR A 338 -11.75 -9.06 11.55
N TRP A 339 -11.72 -8.19 10.52
CA TRP A 339 -10.80 -8.21 9.39
C TRP A 339 -10.80 -9.53 8.62
N ALA A 340 -11.94 -10.22 8.65
CA ALA A 340 -12.18 -11.46 7.93
C ALA A 340 -13.21 -11.25 6.82
N GLU A 341 -13.17 -12.11 5.81
CA GLU A 341 -14.25 -12.19 4.83
C GLU A 341 -15.50 -12.75 5.50
N GLU A 342 -16.61 -12.04 5.36
CA GLU A 342 -17.92 -12.43 5.83
C GLU A 342 -18.94 -12.31 4.71
N THR A 343 -20.03 -13.07 4.82
CA THR A 343 -21.09 -13.07 3.80
C THR A 343 -22.39 -12.60 4.41
N VAL A 344 -22.98 -11.58 3.78
CA VAL A 344 -24.32 -11.08 4.09
C VAL A 344 -25.32 -11.67 3.10
N LYS A 345 -26.38 -12.25 3.62
CA LYS A 345 -27.45 -12.87 2.81
C LYS A 345 -28.56 -11.85 2.57
N CYS A 346 -28.76 -11.45 1.34
CA CYS A 346 -29.84 -10.56 0.91
C CYS A 346 -31.01 -11.41 0.39
N ARG A 347 -32.13 -11.30 1.09
CA ARG A 347 -33.35 -12.08 0.83
C ARG A 347 -34.57 -11.18 0.94
N THR A 348 -35.62 -11.47 0.19
CA THR A 348 -36.93 -10.83 0.40
C THR A 348 -37.72 -11.56 1.48
N PRO A 349 -38.63 -10.86 2.19
CA PRO A 349 -39.47 -11.49 3.18
C PRO A 349 -40.34 -12.62 2.58
N ASP A 350 -40.74 -12.47 1.32
CA ASP A 350 -41.58 -13.42 0.61
C ASP A 350 -40.82 -14.65 0.10
N ASN A 351 -39.49 -14.54 -0.06
CA ASN A 351 -38.61 -15.63 -0.48
C ASN A 351 -37.35 -15.74 0.41
N PRO A 352 -37.48 -16.28 1.62
CA PRO A 352 -36.38 -16.47 2.55
C PRO A 352 -35.37 -17.55 2.14
N THR A 353 -35.81 -18.47 1.25
CA THR A 353 -35.01 -19.61 0.75
C THR A 353 -34.94 -19.61 -0.78
N PRO A 354 -34.14 -18.68 -1.36
CA PRO A 354 -34.03 -18.57 -2.81
C PRO A 354 -33.38 -19.80 -3.42
N VAL A 355 -33.75 -20.09 -4.66
CA VAL A 355 -33.24 -21.22 -5.45
C VAL A 355 -31.91 -20.83 -6.14
N LYS A 356 -31.87 -19.65 -6.73
CA LYS A 356 -30.71 -19.19 -7.48
C LYS A 356 -30.08 -17.94 -6.84
N ILE A 357 -28.88 -18.12 -6.28
CA ILE A 357 -28.22 -17.12 -5.51
C ILE A 357 -27.03 -16.56 -6.31
N GLU A 358 -26.96 -15.24 -6.47
CA GLU A 358 -25.77 -14.56 -6.94
C GLU A 358 -24.76 -14.43 -5.82
N ASN A 359 -23.50 -14.84 -6.05
CA ASN A 359 -22.39 -14.56 -5.17
C ASN A 359 -21.69 -13.27 -5.65
N TYR A 360 -21.88 -12.18 -4.92
CA TYR A 360 -21.33 -10.88 -5.25
C TYR A 360 -20.21 -10.51 -4.30
N LYS A 361 -19.00 -10.33 -4.82
CA LYS A 361 -17.86 -9.84 -4.03
C LYS A 361 -17.85 -8.31 -4.05
N LEU A 362 -17.95 -7.72 -2.86
CA LEU A 362 -17.95 -6.27 -2.66
C LEU A 362 -16.62 -5.83 -2.04
N ASP A 363 -15.78 -5.18 -2.82
CA ASP A 363 -14.51 -4.67 -2.38
C ASP A 363 -14.63 -3.26 -1.77
N GLY A 364 -13.86 -2.99 -0.72
CA GLY A 364 -13.73 -1.66 -0.14
C GLY A 364 -14.84 -1.23 0.82
N VAL A 365 -15.80 -2.09 1.11
CA VAL A 365 -16.85 -1.85 2.12
C VAL A 365 -16.56 -2.71 3.34
N LEU A 366 -16.45 -2.09 4.52
CA LEU A 366 -16.13 -2.77 5.78
C LEU A 366 -17.35 -2.89 6.73
N ASN A 367 -18.46 -2.27 6.39
CA ASN A 367 -19.68 -2.24 7.21
C ASN A 367 -20.72 -3.23 6.67
N GLN A 368 -21.29 -4.05 7.56
CA GLN A 368 -22.28 -5.08 7.23
C GLN A 368 -23.57 -4.47 6.68
N ASP A 369 -24.07 -3.42 7.30
CA ASP A 369 -25.34 -2.79 6.89
C ASP A 369 -25.19 -2.14 5.51
N HIS A 370 -24.05 -1.52 5.26
CA HIS A 370 -23.72 -0.95 3.95
C HIS A 370 -23.66 -2.04 2.88
N ALA A 371 -22.98 -3.16 3.15
CA ALA A 371 -22.91 -4.29 2.24
C ALA A 371 -24.30 -4.90 1.98
N TYR A 372 -25.13 -5.00 3.02
CA TYR A 372 -26.51 -5.47 2.92
C TYR A 372 -27.36 -4.56 2.02
N GLN A 373 -27.28 -3.25 2.20
CA GLN A 373 -28.03 -2.28 1.38
C GLN A 373 -27.66 -2.38 -0.11
N ILE A 374 -26.37 -2.52 -0.42
CA ILE A 374 -25.91 -2.69 -1.81
C ILE A 374 -26.44 -4.01 -2.39
N GLY A 375 -26.35 -5.07 -1.62
CA GLY A 375 -26.82 -6.39 -2.06
C GLY A 375 -28.33 -6.45 -2.25
N MET A 376 -29.11 -5.87 -1.34
CA MET A 376 -30.57 -5.79 -1.47
C MET A 376 -31.00 -4.96 -2.69
N ARG A 377 -30.34 -3.81 -2.94
CA ARG A 377 -30.63 -3.04 -4.14
C ARG A 377 -30.35 -3.84 -5.41
N ARG A 378 -29.26 -4.61 -5.42
CA ARG A 378 -28.92 -5.49 -6.53
C ARG A 378 -29.99 -6.58 -6.74
N LEU A 379 -30.45 -7.17 -5.65
CA LEU A 379 -31.55 -8.15 -5.70
C LEU A 379 -32.84 -7.52 -6.26
N MET A 380 -33.19 -6.32 -5.78
CA MET A 380 -34.39 -5.63 -6.27
C MET A 380 -34.31 -5.28 -7.76
N LYS A 381 -33.13 -4.99 -8.29
CA LYS A 381 -32.95 -4.83 -9.74
C LYS A 381 -33.34 -6.08 -10.50
N TYR A 382 -32.91 -7.27 -10.06
CA TYR A 382 -33.30 -8.53 -10.70
C TYR A 382 -34.79 -8.79 -10.64
N LEU A 383 -35.45 -8.42 -9.56
CA LEU A 383 -36.86 -8.69 -9.35
C LEU A 383 -37.78 -7.69 -10.02
N GLN A 384 -37.41 -6.40 -10.06
CA GLN A 384 -38.31 -5.31 -10.44
C GLN A 384 -37.99 -4.67 -11.79
N GLN A 385 -36.73 -4.61 -12.20
CA GLN A 385 -36.37 -4.01 -13.49
C GLN A 385 -36.50 -5.00 -14.63
N ARG A 386 -37.71 -5.16 -15.13
CA ARG A 386 -38.09 -6.18 -16.14
C ARG A 386 -38.45 -5.59 -17.51
N VAL A 387 -38.83 -4.32 -17.54
CA VAL A 387 -39.22 -3.65 -18.76
C VAL A 387 -38.07 -2.78 -19.27
N THR A 388 -37.79 -2.91 -20.55
CA THR A 388 -36.80 -2.11 -21.26
C THR A 388 -37.47 -1.40 -22.43
N PHE A 389 -37.06 -0.19 -22.71
CA PHE A 389 -37.48 0.54 -23.88
C PHE A 389 -36.28 0.98 -24.69
N GLN A 390 -36.47 1.09 -25.99
CA GLN A 390 -35.48 1.66 -26.88
C GLN A 390 -36.15 2.75 -27.71
N THR A 391 -35.53 3.92 -27.73
CA THR A 391 -35.99 5.06 -28.55
C THR A 391 -34.80 5.72 -29.22
N THR A 392 -35.00 6.24 -30.39
CA THR A 392 -34.01 6.97 -31.17
C THR A 392 -34.51 8.40 -31.39
N THR A 393 -33.65 9.37 -31.04
CA THR A 393 -33.97 10.80 -31.13
C THR A 393 -32.96 11.52 -32.00
N GLU A 394 -33.24 12.75 -32.37
CA GLU A 394 -32.25 13.65 -32.93
C GLU A 394 -31.21 14.11 -31.88
N LEU A 395 -30.29 14.98 -32.28
CA LEU A 395 -29.17 15.41 -31.46
C LEU A 395 -29.59 16.23 -30.21
N ASP A 396 -30.82 16.74 -30.16
CA ASP A 396 -31.33 17.51 -29.03
C ASP A 396 -31.30 16.72 -27.70
N ALA A 397 -31.30 15.41 -27.81
CA ALA A 397 -31.23 14.52 -26.65
C ALA A 397 -29.81 14.30 -26.08
N LEU A 398 -28.79 14.95 -26.64
CA LEU A 398 -27.41 14.92 -26.09
C LEU A 398 -27.32 15.59 -24.70
N CYS A 399 -28.34 16.28 -24.23
CA CYS A 399 -28.39 16.84 -22.89
C CYS A 399 -28.57 15.79 -21.77
N TYR A 400 -28.95 14.57 -22.11
CA TYR A 400 -29.13 13.49 -21.15
C TYR A 400 -27.88 12.64 -20.98
N ASN A 401 -27.72 12.07 -19.81
CA ASN A 401 -26.61 11.20 -19.46
C ASN A 401 -27.09 9.82 -19.00
N THR A 402 -26.22 8.83 -19.08
CA THR A 402 -26.47 7.51 -18.51
C THR A 402 -26.75 7.63 -17.00
N GLY A 403 -27.84 7.01 -16.55
CA GLY A 403 -28.31 7.09 -15.17
C GLY A 403 -29.26 8.25 -14.88
N ASP A 404 -29.58 9.09 -15.87
CA ASP A 404 -30.63 10.10 -15.74
C ASP A 404 -32.01 9.45 -15.75
N ARG A 405 -32.94 10.07 -15.04
CA ARG A 405 -34.35 9.68 -15.06
C ARG A 405 -35.09 10.57 -16.05
N ILE A 406 -35.65 9.95 -17.06
CA ILE A 406 -36.42 10.63 -18.12
C ILE A 406 -37.86 10.11 -18.16
N VAL A 407 -38.72 10.87 -18.77
CA VAL A 407 -40.08 10.45 -19.05
C VAL A 407 -40.20 10.24 -20.57
N LEU A 408 -40.66 9.06 -20.96
CA LEU A 408 -41.09 8.81 -22.32
C LEU A 408 -42.61 8.95 -22.41
N THR A 409 -43.08 9.59 -23.46
CA THR A 409 -44.49 9.61 -23.79
C THR A 409 -44.74 8.82 -25.07
N ASP A 410 -45.87 8.12 -25.13
CA ASP A 410 -46.28 7.31 -26.28
C ASP A 410 -47.66 7.76 -26.77
N ASP A 411 -47.91 7.57 -28.05
CA ASP A 411 -49.23 7.87 -28.65
C ASP A 411 -50.29 6.82 -28.35
N ILE A 412 -49.92 5.72 -27.70
CA ILE A 412 -50.83 4.63 -27.37
C ILE A 412 -51.76 5.03 -26.21
N PRO A 413 -53.08 5.05 -26.38
CA PRO A 413 -54.00 5.37 -25.33
C PRO A 413 -53.85 4.47 -24.10
N GLY A 414 -53.65 5.10 -22.93
CA GLY A 414 -53.41 4.39 -21.65
C GLY A 414 -51.94 4.26 -21.26
N ASN A 415 -51.01 4.55 -22.15
CA ASN A 415 -49.58 4.45 -21.91
C ASN A 415 -48.87 5.80 -22.06
N ASN A 416 -49.54 6.87 -21.62
CA ASN A 416 -49.18 8.23 -21.98
C ASN A 416 -47.89 8.75 -21.31
N THR A 417 -47.40 8.09 -20.28
CA THR A 417 -46.24 8.60 -19.55
C THR A 417 -45.48 7.42 -18.91
N ILE A 418 -44.28 7.17 -19.35
CA ILE A 418 -43.43 6.10 -18.85
C ILE A 418 -42.19 6.76 -18.24
N SER A 419 -42.02 6.56 -16.95
CA SER A 419 -40.79 6.97 -16.27
C SER A 419 -39.70 5.95 -16.51
N CYS A 420 -38.54 6.37 -16.97
CA CYS A 420 -37.46 5.49 -17.34
C CYS A 420 -36.12 5.97 -16.79
N LEU A 421 -35.19 5.04 -16.61
CA LEU A 421 -33.80 5.28 -16.29
C LEU A 421 -32.95 5.02 -17.52
N VAL A 422 -32.09 5.95 -17.92
CA VAL A 422 -31.19 5.80 -19.04
C VAL A 422 -30.08 4.78 -18.69
N GLU A 423 -30.08 3.63 -19.30
CA GLU A 423 -29.05 2.60 -19.12
C GLU A 423 -27.88 2.77 -20.07
N ALA A 424 -28.13 3.10 -21.33
CA ALA A 424 -27.11 3.32 -22.32
C ALA A 424 -27.58 4.35 -23.36
N MET A 425 -26.60 5.06 -23.90
CA MET A 425 -26.77 6.01 -25.01
C MET A 425 -25.74 5.70 -26.09
N THR A 426 -26.17 5.73 -27.34
CA THR A 426 -25.26 5.58 -28.48
C THR A 426 -25.60 6.62 -29.53
N THR A 427 -24.65 7.47 -29.87
CA THR A 427 -24.82 8.50 -30.89
C THR A 427 -24.06 8.09 -32.16
N ALA A 428 -24.78 7.98 -33.28
CA ALA A 428 -24.22 7.66 -34.57
C ALA A 428 -25.09 8.26 -35.72
N GLY A 429 -24.46 8.78 -36.75
CA GLY A 429 -25.17 9.29 -37.94
C GLY A 429 -26.09 10.48 -37.68
N GLY A 430 -25.87 11.26 -36.63
CA GLY A 430 -26.70 12.42 -36.29
C GLY A 430 -27.95 12.09 -35.46
N VAL A 431 -28.06 10.87 -34.95
CA VAL A 431 -29.14 10.43 -34.06
C VAL A 431 -28.58 9.80 -32.80
N THR A 432 -29.35 9.89 -31.73
CA THR A 432 -29.02 9.27 -30.43
C THR A 432 -30.04 8.19 -30.07
N THR A 433 -29.56 6.98 -29.89
CA THR A 433 -30.37 5.84 -29.46
C THR A 433 -30.20 5.64 -27.96
N PHE A 434 -31.32 5.61 -27.26
CA PHE A 434 -31.39 5.37 -25.83
C PHE A 434 -31.89 3.94 -25.55
N THR A 435 -31.18 3.24 -24.68
CA THR A 435 -31.73 2.06 -24.01
C THR A 435 -32.07 2.45 -22.59
N VAL A 436 -33.32 2.32 -22.23
CA VAL A 436 -33.84 2.75 -20.94
C VAL A 436 -34.57 1.60 -20.24
N THR A 437 -34.59 1.60 -18.92
CA THR A 437 -35.28 0.60 -18.11
C THR A 437 -36.28 1.27 -17.16
N GLU A 438 -37.17 0.49 -16.58
CA GLU A 438 -37.99 0.96 -15.47
C GLU A 438 -37.08 1.46 -14.34
N PRO A 439 -37.40 2.58 -13.68
CA PRO A 439 -36.67 3.04 -12.53
C PRO A 439 -36.89 2.10 -11.35
N LEU A 440 -35.84 1.86 -10.58
CA LEU A 440 -35.98 1.17 -9.31
C LEU A 440 -36.33 2.19 -8.23
N ASP A 441 -37.62 2.28 -7.92
CA ASP A 441 -38.15 3.17 -6.88
C ASP A 441 -38.04 2.57 -5.45
N TRP A 442 -37.27 1.51 -5.31
CA TRP A 442 -36.96 0.89 -4.03
C TRP A 442 -35.68 1.46 -3.44
N SER A 443 -35.70 1.88 -2.19
CA SER A 443 -34.58 2.47 -1.48
C SER A 443 -34.73 2.25 0.03
N PHE A 444 -33.64 2.12 0.75
CA PHE A 444 -33.62 2.22 2.22
C PHE A 444 -33.71 3.68 2.73
N GLU A 445 -33.88 4.62 1.84
CA GLU A 445 -33.83 6.07 2.13
C GLU A 445 -35.19 6.66 2.53
N ASN A 446 -36.24 5.84 2.57
CA ASN A 446 -37.59 6.22 2.96
C ASN A 446 -37.92 5.81 4.40
#